data_5fa5fb03f9227e7ca7281a8f072a6ecb
#
_entry.id   5fa5fb03f9227e7ca7281a8f072a6ecb
#
_cell.length_a   1.000
_cell.length_b   1.000
_cell.length_c   1.000
_cell.angle_alpha   90.00
_cell.angle_beta   90.00
_cell.angle_gamma   90.00
#
_symmetry.space_group_name_H-M   'P 1'
#
loop_
_entity.id
_entity.type
_entity.pdbx_description
1 polymer ?
#
loop_
_entity_poly.entity_id
_entity_poly.type
_entity_poly.pdbx_seq_one_letter_code
_entity_poly.pdbx_strand_id
1 'polypeptide(L)'
;MKKSDLIIVRGAGDLATGTIHRLKKSGFHLLVLETDHPAAIRRQVALSEAVYSGSTCVENVEAVRIESVEQMRQVWEEGKVPVLVDPKGESIRLLKPKVVVDAILAKKNLGTTKDMAPLTIGLGPGFCAGEDVDVVIETKRGHNLGRIIRQGSAYPNTGIPGIIGGYGAERVIHAPAAGRMKNRSKIGDIVEAGQVLAVIEGEDGSTEVSATIDGLLRGLIRDDYPVTKGFKIADIDPRKEELANCFTISDKARCIAGSVLEGICEAVE
;
A
#
# COMPACT_ATOMS: atom_id res chain seq x y z
N MET A 1 9.58 -9.54 22.37
CA MET A 1 9.72 -8.18 21.77
C MET A 1 8.99 -7.16 22.66
N LYS A 2 9.60 -6.00 22.91
CA LYS A 2 8.97 -4.90 23.68
C LYS A 2 8.19 -4.00 22.73
N LYS A 3 7.16 -3.30 23.21
CA LYS A 3 6.42 -2.32 22.41
C LYS A 3 7.29 -1.14 21.92
N SER A 4 8.37 -0.87 22.65
CA SER A 4 9.39 0.13 22.30
C SER A 4 10.39 -0.34 21.24
N ASP A 5 10.38 -1.62 20.87
CA ASP A 5 11.26 -2.12 19.81
C ASP A 5 10.80 -1.58 18.46
N LEU A 6 11.75 -1.19 17.63
CA LEU A 6 11.48 -0.61 16.32
C LEU A 6 11.03 -1.68 15.33
N ILE A 7 9.93 -1.40 14.65
CA ILE A 7 9.47 -2.12 13.47
C ILE A 7 9.59 -1.17 12.27
N ILE A 8 10.24 -1.62 11.21
CA ILE A 8 10.27 -0.88 9.94
C ILE A 8 9.29 -1.53 8.96
N VAL A 9 8.42 -0.72 8.37
CA VAL A 9 7.50 -1.13 7.31
C VAL A 9 7.95 -0.50 6.00
N ARG A 10 8.29 -1.29 5.00
CA ARG A 10 8.61 -0.84 3.66
C ARG A 10 7.33 -0.74 2.84
N GLY A 11 7.01 0.48 2.36
CA GLY A 11 5.76 0.81 1.67
C GLY A 11 4.66 1.32 2.59
N ALA A 12 3.86 2.27 2.08
CA ALA A 12 2.75 2.91 2.78
C ALA A 12 1.46 2.99 1.93
N GLY A 13 1.33 2.16 0.90
CA GLY A 13 0.11 2.03 0.10
C GLY A 13 -1.08 1.53 0.93
N ASP A 14 -2.25 1.35 0.29
CA ASP A 14 -3.50 1.00 0.97
C ASP A 14 -3.43 -0.29 1.82
N LEU A 15 -2.78 -1.34 1.31
CA LEU A 15 -2.61 -2.59 2.07
C LEU A 15 -1.59 -2.44 3.20
N ALA A 16 -0.47 -1.75 2.95
CA ALA A 16 0.53 -1.44 3.97
C ALA A 16 -0.07 -0.60 5.10
N THR A 17 -0.96 0.35 4.77
CA THR A 17 -1.66 1.19 5.73
C THR A 17 -2.45 0.37 6.75
N GLY A 18 -3.10 -0.73 6.33
CA GLY A 18 -3.76 -1.65 7.27
C GLY A 18 -2.79 -2.24 8.29
N THR A 19 -1.60 -2.66 7.84
CA THR A 19 -0.54 -3.17 8.71
C THR A 19 -0.01 -2.09 9.65
N ILE A 20 0.32 -0.91 9.12
CA ILE A 20 0.80 0.23 9.91
C ILE A 20 -0.22 0.62 10.98
N HIS A 21 -1.50 0.74 10.59
CA HIS A 21 -2.59 1.04 11.51
C HIS A 21 -2.69 0.02 12.64
N ARG A 22 -2.70 -1.28 12.31
CA ARG A 22 -2.78 -2.37 13.28
C ARG A 22 -1.61 -2.33 14.28
N LEU A 23 -0.38 -2.23 13.79
CA LEU A 23 0.82 -2.22 14.61
C LEU A 23 0.88 -0.96 15.50
N LYS A 24 0.54 0.22 14.98
CA LYS A 24 0.46 1.46 15.74
C LYS A 24 -0.57 1.36 16.86
N LYS A 25 -1.79 0.85 16.57
CA LYS A 25 -2.84 0.64 17.57
C LYS A 25 -2.48 -0.43 18.61
N SER A 26 -1.59 -1.36 18.27
CA SER A 26 -1.01 -2.33 19.19
C SER A 26 0.12 -1.76 20.06
N GLY A 27 0.51 -0.50 19.82
CA GLY A 27 1.46 0.25 20.66
C GLY A 27 2.91 0.10 20.26
N PHE A 28 3.22 -0.41 19.05
CA PHE A 28 4.59 -0.51 18.57
C PHE A 28 5.14 0.83 18.03
N HIS A 29 6.45 1.01 18.16
CA HIS A 29 7.17 2.09 17.50
C HIS A 29 7.45 1.70 16.04
N LEU A 30 6.99 2.54 15.12
CA LEU A 30 7.10 2.28 13.67
C LEU A 30 7.95 3.35 12.99
N LEU A 31 8.71 2.93 11.98
CA LEU A 31 9.20 3.79 10.90
C LEU A 31 8.68 3.21 9.60
N VAL A 32 8.13 4.06 8.75
CA VAL A 32 7.66 3.67 7.41
C VAL A 32 8.64 4.21 6.37
N LEU A 33 9.06 3.35 5.46
CA LEU A 33 9.93 3.72 4.34
C LEU A 33 9.12 3.73 3.06
N GLU A 34 9.23 4.81 2.30
CA GLU A 34 8.50 4.96 1.05
C GLU A 34 9.39 5.51 -0.05
N THR A 35 8.93 5.46 -1.28
CA THR A 35 9.56 6.14 -2.41
C THR A 35 9.21 7.64 -2.40
N ASP A 36 9.95 8.43 -3.15
CA ASP A 36 9.71 9.86 -3.36
C ASP A 36 8.43 10.14 -4.20
N HIS A 37 8.02 9.15 -5.01
CA HIS A 37 6.81 9.23 -5.85
C HIS A 37 5.90 8.00 -5.66
N PRO A 38 5.18 7.90 -4.52
CA PRO A 38 4.25 6.81 -4.28
C PRO A 38 3.10 6.77 -5.30
N ALA A 39 2.79 5.57 -5.78
CA ALA A 39 1.78 5.33 -6.83
C ALA A 39 0.46 4.77 -6.29
N ALA A 40 0.04 5.17 -5.10
CA ALA A 40 -1.20 4.67 -4.51
C ALA A 40 -2.41 5.15 -5.33
N ILE A 41 -3.27 4.22 -5.72
CA ILE A 41 -4.53 4.53 -6.42
C ILE A 41 -5.63 4.83 -5.40
N ARG A 42 -5.72 4.03 -4.33
CA ARG A 42 -6.63 4.27 -3.22
C ARG A 42 -6.02 5.25 -2.23
N ARG A 43 -5.73 6.46 -2.70
CA ARG A 43 -4.97 7.49 -1.97
C ARG A 43 -5.61 7.90 -0.64
N GLN A 44 -6.94 7.90 -0.56
CA GLN A 44 -7.68 8.29 0.64
C GLN A 44 -7.47 7.32 1.83
N VAL A 45 -6.90 6.14 1.56
CA VAL A 45 -6.58 5.14 2.57
C VAL A 45 -5.12 4.68 2.50
N ALA A 46 -4.25 5.55 2.01
CA ALA A 46 -2.82 5.28 1.86
C ALA A 46 -1.99 6.31 2.63
N LEU A 47 -1.25 5.85 3.64
CA LEU A 47 -0.36 6.72 4.42
C LEU A 47 0.84 7.23 3.61
N SER A 48 1.07 6.66 2.42
CA SER A 48 2.06 7.18 1.46
C SER A 48 1.77 8.60 0.98
N GLU A 49 0.52 9.10 1.09
CA GLU A 49 0.19 10.47 0.76
C GLU A 49 0.93 11.50 1.63
N ALA A 50 1.42 11.09 2.82
CA ALA A 50 2.28 11.95 3.65
C ALA A 50 3.56 12.40 2.93
N VAL A 51 4.07 11.61 1.97
CA VAL A 51 5.24 11.99 1.17
C VAL A 51 4.99 13.26 0.38
N TYR A 52 3.78 13.44 -0.13
CA TYR A 52 3.40 14.61 -0.94
C TYR A 52 2.89 15.79 -0.11
N SER A 53 2.09 15.52 0.93
CA SER A 53 1.40 16.56 1.71
C SER A 53 2.09 16.92 3.02
N GLY A 54 3.21 16.26 3.36
CA GLY A 54 3.86 16.39 4.65
C GLY A 54 3.22 15.55 5.75
N SER A 55 1.89 15.40 5.74
CA SER A 55 1.16 14.51 6.65
C SER A 55 -0.13 14.00 6.02
N THR A 56 -0.64 12.88 6.54
CA THR A 56 -1.94 12.32 6.17
C THR A 56 -2.50 11.49 7.32
N CYS A 57 -3.82 11.34 7.36
CA CYS A 57 -4.49 10.57 8.41
C CYS A 57 -5.45 9.55 7.81
N VAL A 58 -5.36 8.30 8.27
CA VAL A 58 -6.30 7.22 7.91
C VAL A 58 -6.82 6.58 9.19
N GLU A 59 -8.13 6.60 9.39
CA GLU A 59 -8.81 5.98 10.57
C GLU A 59 -8.12 6.30 11.91
N ASN A 60 -7.86 7.57 12.18
CA ASN A 60 -7.23 8.04 13.43
C ASN A 60 -5.77 7.58 13.64
N VAL A 61 -5.06 7.24 12.57
CA VAL A 61 -3.61 7.10 12.55
C VAL A 61 -3.05 8.16 11.61
N GLU A 62 -2.33 9.12 12.18
CA GLU A 62 -1.65 10.16 11.44
C GLU A 62 -0.21 9.71 11.12
N ALA A 63 0.17 9.87 9.85
CA ALA A 63 1.54 9.69 9.37
C ALA A 63 2.12 11.06 9.00
N VAL A 64 3.39 11.27 9.34
CA VAL A 64 4.10 12.53 9.10
C VAL A 64 5.40 12.22 8.37
N ARG A 65 5.63 12.92 7.26
CA ARG A 65 6.92 12.86 6.55
C ARG A 65 8.01 13.46 7.42
N ILE A 66 9.11 12.74 7.52
CA ILE A 66 10.34 13.20 8.17
C ILE A 66 11.47 13.25 7.14
N GLU A 67 12.42 14.14 7.37
CA GLU A 67 13.58 14.30 6.50
C GLU A 67 14.78 13.48 7.00
N SER A 68 14.78 13.09 8.29
CA SER A 68 15.85 12.30 8.88
C SER A 68 15.36 11.43 10.05
N VAL A 69 16.12 10.39 10.37
CA VAL A 69 15.76 9.41 11.43
C VAL A 69 15.74 10.01 12.84
N GLU A 70 16.46 11.11 13.06
CA GLU A 70 16.53 11.81 14.34
C GLU A 70 15.16 12.38 14.74
N GLN A 71 14.31 12.69 13.76
CA GLN A 71 12.97 13.23 13.98
C GLN A 71 11.96 12.18 14.46
N MET A 72 12.27 10.88 14.34
CA MET A 72 11.34 9.79 14.69
C MET A 72 10.81 9.90 16.11
N ARG A 73 11.70 10.23 17.08
CA ARG A 73 11.35 10.28 18.50
C ARG A 73 10.26 11.30 18.77
N GLN A 74 10.40 12.50 18.23
CA GLN A 74 9.41 13.57 18.37
C GLN A 74 8.06 13.12 17.79
N VAL A 75 8.04 12.53 16.59
CA VAL A 75 6.81 12.05 15.93
C VAL A 75 6.13 10.96 16.76
N TRP A 76 6.89 10.07 17.39
CA TRP A 76 6.31 9.05 18.30
C TRP A 76 5.72 9.65 19.57
N GLU A 77 6.40 10.65 20.17
CA GLU A 77 5.91 11.37 21.35
C GLU A 77 4.59 12.11 21.07
N GLU A 78 4.42 12.60 19.83
CA GLU A 78 3.15 13.17 19.34
C GLU A 78 2.08 12.10 19.03
N GLY A 79 2.38 10.82 19.21
CA GLY A 79 1.45 9.72 18.92
C GLY A 79 1.30 9.38 17.45
N LYS A 80 2.13 9.93 16.55
CA LYS A 80 2.06 9.78 15.09
C LYS A 80 3.02 8.68 14.58
N VAL A 81 3.02 8.49 13.25
CA VAL A 81 3.87 7.52 12.54
C VAL A 81 4.82 8.26 11.60
N PRO A 82 6.15 8.17 11.79
CA PRO A 82 7.10 8.77 10.86
C PRO A 82 7.16 8.03 9.53
N VAL A 83 7.20 8.77 8.42
CA VAL A 83 7.40 8.29 7.05
C VAL A 83 8.66 8.94 6.49
N LEU A 84 9.63 8.12 6.11
CA LEU A 84 10.90 8.55 5.53
C LEU A 84 10.97 8.15 4.06
N VAL A 85 11.44 9.05 3.21
CA VAL A 85 11.76 8.71 1.82
C VAL A 85 13.10 7.97 1.80
N ASP A 86 13.01 6.64 1.74
CA ASP A 86 14.16 5.73 1.69
C ASP A 86 13.79 4.47 0.90
N PRO A 87 13.67 4.55 -0.44
CA PRO A 87 13.25 3.43 -1.27
C PRO A 87 14.19 2.23 -1.21
N LYS A 88 15.47 2.46 -0.90
CA LYS A 88 16.48 1.40 -0.80
C LYS A 88 16.54 0.74 0.58
N GLY A 89 15.95 1.38 1.60
CA GLY A 89 16.00 0.88 2.97
C GLY A 89 17.38 1.02 3.63
N GLU A 90 18.13 2.06 3.27
CA GLU A 90 19.47 2.31 3.83
C GLU A 90 19.42 2.53 5.35
N SER A 91 18.35 3.16 5.85
CA SER A 91 18.09 3.36 7.26
C SER A 91 17.95 2.06 8.06
N ILE A 92 17.59 0.93 7.44
CA ILE A 92 17.48 -0.37 8.11
C ILE A 92 18.83 -0.79 8.73
N ARG A 93 19.93 -0.63 7.99
CA ARG A 93 21.27 -0.96 8.48
C ARG A 93 21.70 -0.06 9.65
N LEU A 94 21.32 1.21 9.59
CA LEU A 94 21.62 2.19 10.64
C LEU A 94 20.84 1.90 11.92
N LEU A 95 19.54 1.65 11.80
CA LEU A 95 18.62 1.57 12.93
C LEU A 95 18.51 0.17 13.55
N LYS A 96 18.90 -0.88 12.81
CA LYS A 96 18.86 -2.29 13.25
C LYS A 96 17.54 -2.64 13.92
N PRO A 97 16.41 -2.56 13.19
CA PRO A 97 15.07 -2.84 13.74
C PRO A 97 14.96 -4.28 14.23
N LYS A 98 13.99 -4.56 15.08
CA LYS A 98 13.66 -5.94 15.47
C LYS A 98 12.84 -6.67 14.42
N VAL A 99 12.06 -5.93 13.63
CA VAL A 99 11.23 -6.48 12.56
C VAL A 99 11.31 -5.57 11.32
N VAL A 100 11.40 -6.20 10.16
CA VAL A 100 11.16 -5.56 8.85
C VAL A 100 9.96 -6.21 8.21
N VAL A 101 8.97 -5.41 7.83
CA VAL A 101 7.80 -5.85 7.06
C VAL A 101 7.88 -5.24 5.67
N ASP A 102 8.06 -6.05 4.63
CA ASP A 102 7.95 -5.57 3.25
C ASP A 102 6.48 -5.61 2.81
N ALA A 103 5.88 -4.44 2.73
CA ALA A 103 4.51 -4.18 2.32
C ALA A 103 4.43 -3.35 1.03
N ILE A 104 5.49 -3.32 0.22
CA ILE A 104 5.54 -2.59 -1.06
C ILE A 104 4.55 -3.19 -2.07
N LEU A 105 4.35 -4.52 -2.03
CA LEU A 105 3.45 -5.26 -2.92
C LEU A 105 3.79 -5.14 -4.41
N ALA A 106 5.07 -5.05 -4.72
CA ALA A 106 5.59 -4.96 -6.09
C ALA A 106 5.45 -6.26 -6.88
N LYS A 107 4.96 -7.35 -6.27
CA LYS A 107 4.83 -8.70 -6.85
C LYS A 107 6.17 -9.33 -7.25
N LYS A 108 7.25 -8.73 -6.83
CA LYS A 108 8.62 -9.19 -6.90
C LYS A 108 9.38 -8.60 -5.71
N ASN A 109 10.40 -9.31 -5.24
CA ASN A 109 11.27 -8.78 -4.19
C ASN A 109 12.10 -7.61 -4.73
N LEU A 110 12.06 -6.47 -4.04
CA LEU A 110 12.84 -5.27 -4.35
C LEU A 110 14.03 -5.10 -3.39
N GLY A 111 14.65 -6.21 -3.00
CA GLY A 111 15.87 -6.23 -2.21
C GLY A 111 15.65 -6.39 -0.70
N THR A 112 14.51 -6.91 -0.25
CA THR A 112 14.34 -7.33 1.15
C THR A 112 14.98 -8.70 1.35
N THR A 113 15.82 -8.82 2.38
CA THR A 113 16.54 -10.03 2.72
C THR A 113 16.42 -10.36 4.22
N LYS A 114 16.61 -11.63 4.57
CA LYS A 114 16.49 -12.12 5.95
C LYS A 114 17.43 -11.47 6.95
N ASP A 115 18.57 -10.98 6.50
CA ASP A 115 19.59 -10.34 7.35
C ASP A 115 19.25 -8.89 7.73
N MET A 116 18.16 -8.34 7.21
CA MET A 116 17.74 -6.98 7.52
C MET A 116 17.24 -6.81 8.96
N ALA A 117 16.72 -7.88 9.59
CA ALA A 117 16.23 -7.87 10.97
C ALA A 117 16.16 -9.29 11.54
N PRO A 118 16.04 -9.45 12.88
CA PRO A 118 15.76 -10.75 13.51
C PRO A 118 14.49 -11.42 13.02
N LEU A 119 13.50 -10.65 12.55
CA LEU A 119 12.30 -11.15 11.89
C LEU A 119 12.02 -10.32 10.65
N THR A 120 11.88 -10.99 9.50
CA THR A 120 11.51 -10.39 8.23
C THR A 120 10.21 -10.99 7.70
N ILE A 121 9.26 -10.14 7.31
CA ILE A 121 7.93 -10.54 6.82
C ILE A 121 7.69 -9.92 5.45
N GLY A 122 7.45 -10.76 4.43
CA GLY A 122 7.07 -10.31 3.09
C GLY A 122 5.56 -10.45 2.84
N LEU A 123 4.92 -9.43 2.26
CA LEU A 123 3.50 -9.49 1.94
C LEU A 123 3.25 -9.89 0.48
N GLY A 124 2.67 -11.06 0.27
CA GLY A 124 2.23 -11.55 -1.03
C GLY A 124 3.33 -12.17 -1.90
N PRO A 125 3.07 -12.28 -3.21
CA PRO A 125 3.98 -12.91 -4.14
C PRO A 125 5.25 -12.07 -4.37
N GLY A 126 6.33 -12.75 -4.66
CA GLY A 126 7.65 -12.17 -4.89
C GLY A 126 8.67 -12.53 -3.82
N PHE A 127 8.21 -13.19 -2.74
CA PHE A 127 9.04 -13.68 -1.65
C PHE A 127 8.94 -15.20 -1.51
N CYS A 128 10.03 -15.81 -1.04
CA CYS A 128 10.09 -17.18 -0.58
C CYS A 128 10.46 -17.21 0.91
N ALA A 129 9.56 -17.71 1.75
CA ALA A 129 9.81 -17.86 3.18
C ALA A 129 10.88 -18.93 3.39
N GLY A 130 11.85 -18.64 4.25
CA GLY A 130 13.03 -19.46 4.49
C GLY A 130 14.23 -19.08 3.63
N GLU A 131 14.02 -18.43 2.49
CA GLU A 131 15.07 -17.95 1.57
C GLU A 131 15.23 -16.42 1.63
N ASP A 132 14.22 -15.68 1.14
CA ASP A 132 14.25 -14.20 1.07
C ASP A 132 13.91 -13.54 2.39
N VAL A 133 12.89 -14.09 3.08
CA VAL A 133 12.32 -13.60 4.34
C VAL A 133 12.03 -14.77 5.27
N ASP A 134 11.82 -14.50 6.55
CA ASP A 134 11.45 -15.55 7.51
C ASP A 134 9.98 -15.99 7.32
N VAL A 135 9.10 -15.05 6.99
CA VAL A 135 7.65 -15.28 6.88
C VAL A 135 7.09 -14.58 5.66
N VAL A 136 6.19 -15.25 4.95
CA VAL A 136 5.37 -14.65 3.90
C VAL A 136 3.90 -14.66 4.31
N ILE A 137 3.18 -13.56 4.09
CA ILE A 137 1.74 -13.49 4.31
C ILE A 137 1.00 -13.56 2.97
N GLU A 138 0.07 -14.50 2.83
CA GLU A 138 -0.76 -14.65 1.63
C GLU A 138 -1.67 -13.45 1.43
N THR A 139 -1.65 -12.87 0.24
CA THR A 139 -2.45 -11.68 -0.10
C THR A 139 -3.53 -11.93 -1.15
N LYS A 140 -3.60 -13.12 -1.74
CA LYS A 140 -4.68 -13.47 -2.69
C LYS A 140 -6.00 -13.62 -1.95
N ARG A 141 -7.07 -12.94 -2.46
CA ARG A 141 -8.42 -13.12 -1.91
C ARG A 141 -8.87 -14.57 -2.00
N GLY A 142 -9.61 -15.02 -1.01
CA GLY A 142 -10.16 -16.36 -0.87
C GLY A 142 -9.82 -16.98 0.47
N HIS A 143 -10.01 -18.28 0.60
CA HIS A 143 -9.88 -19.05 1.84
C HIS A 143 -8.52 -18.87 2.54
N ASN A 144 -7.45 -18.69 1.75
CA ASN A 144 -6.09 -18.59 2.27
C ASN A 144 -5.61 -17.15 2.50
N LEU A 145 -6.46 -16.12 2.31
CA LEU A 145 -6.08 -14.74 2.58
C LEU A 145 -5.59 -14.58 4.03
N GLY A 146 -4.43 -13.97 4.19
CA GLY A 146 -3.79 -13.79 5.49
C GLY A 146 -3.05 -15.01 6.03
N ARG A 147 -3.01 -16.15 5.32
CA ARG A 147 -2.26 -17.32 5.79
C ARG A 147 -0.79 -16.97 5.98
N ILE A 148 -0.24 -17.36 7.13
CA ILE A 148 1.19 -17.26 7.46
C ILE A 148 1.90 -18.45 6.82
N ILE A 149 2.89 -18.17 5.98
CA ILE A 149 3.70 -19.13 5.25
C ILE A 149 5.12 -19.06 5.79
N ARG A 150 5.63 -20.19 6.33
CA ARG A 150 6.98 -20.27 6.93
C ARG A 150 7.99 -20.98 6.02
N GLN A 151 7.50 -21.60 4.94
CA GLN A 151 8.32 -22.24 3.93
C GLN A 151 7.66 -22.12 2.57
N GLY A 152 8.40 -21.65 1.56
CA GLY A 152 7.92 -21.45 0.20
C GLY A 152 7.23 -20.08 0.01
N SER A 153 6.41 -19.96 -1.03
CA SER A 153 5.90 -18.67 -1.52
C SER A 153 4.37 -18.58 -1.44
N ALA A 154 3.86 -17.35 -1.41
CA ALA A 154 2.45 -17.07 -1.63
C ALA A 154 2.02 -17.44 -3.07
N TYR A 155 0.71 -17.55 -3.31
CA TYR A 155 0.19 -17.81 -4.65
C TYR A 155 0.70 -16.75 -5.65
N PRO A 156 1.11 -17.18 -6.85
CA PRO A 156 1.58 -16.25 -7.87
C PRO A 156 0.50 -15.23 -8.22
N ASN A 157 0.95 -14.03 -8.59
CA ASN A 157 0.05 -12.99 -9.08
C ASN A 157 -0.55 -13.42 -10.43
N THR A 158 -1.87 -13.50 -10.48
CA THR A 158 -2.60 -13.86 -11.72
C THR A 158 -2.82 -12.66 -12.65
N GLY A 159 -2.61 -11.43 -12.17
CA GLY A 159 -3.00 -10.22 -12.90
C GLY A 159 -4.52 -10.00 -12.99
N ILE A 160 -5.32 -10.96 -12.52
CA ILE A 160 -6.78 -10.91 -12.62
C ILE A 160 -7.33 -10.30 -11.33
N PRO A 161 -8.04 -9.15 -11.39
CA PRO A 161 -8.70 -8.56 -10.24
C PRO A 161 -9.80 -9.46 -9.69
N GLY A 162 -10.04 -9.40 -8.38
CA GLY A 162 -11.17 -10.09 -7.77
C GLY A 162 -12.51 -9.56 -8.28
N ILE A 163 -13.49 -10.44 -8.44
CA ILE A 163 -14.85 -10.08 -8.86
C ILE A 163 -15.55 -9.35 -7.71
N ILE A 164 -16.16 -8.20 -8.02
CA ILE A 164 -17.03 -7.43 -7.12
C ILE A 164 -18.27 -7.03 -7.90
N GLY A 165 -19.47 -7.35 -7.41
CA GLY A 165 -20.72 -7.00 -8.09
C GLY A 165 -20.82 -7.52 -9.53
N GLY A 166 -20.20 -8.68 -9.82
CA GLY A 166 -20.18 -9.27 -11.16
C GLY A 166 -19.06 -8.78 -12.09
N TYR A 167 -18.30 -7.74 -11.71
CA TYR A 167 -17.23 -7.17 -12.51
C TYR A 167 -15.84 -7.57 -11.99
N GLY A 168 -14.92 -7.86 -12.87
CA GLY A 168 -13.53 -8.26 -12.60
C GLY A 168 -12.52 -7.27 -13.15
N ALA A 169 -11.99 -7.56 -14.34
CA ALA A 169 -10.99 -6.72 -15.01
C ALA A 169 -11.55 -5.33 -15.38
N GLU A 170 -12.81 -5.26 -15.70
CA GLU A 170 -13.53 -4.07 -16.14
C GLU A 170 -13.51 -2.95 -15.07
N ARG A 171 -13.37 -3.31 -13.79
CA ARG A 171 -13.26 -2.33 -12.70
C ARG A 171 -11.94 -1.59 -12.66
N VAL A 172 -10.93 -2.12 -13.32
CA VAL A 172 -9.56 -1.61 -13.24
C VAL A 172 -9.20 -0.87 -14.51
N ILE A 173 -8.92 0.40 -14.38
CA ILE A 173 -8.53 1.25 -15.51
C ILE A 173 -7.01 1.36 -15.57
N HIS A 174 -6.48 1.11 -16.77
CA HIS A 174 -5.07 1.26 -17.08
C HIS A 174 -4.86 2.43 -18.04
N ALA A 175 -3.71 3.10 -17.91
CA ALA A 175 -3.35 4.22 -18.77
C ALA A 175 -3.29 3.80 -20.25
N PRO A 176 -4.08 4.41 -21.14
CA PRO A 176 -4.04 4.12 -22.57
C PRO A 176 -2.78 4.65 -23.26
N ALA A 177 -2.13 5.65 -22.67
CA ALA A 177 -0.91 6.29 -23.18
C ALA A 177 0.09 6.56 -22.06
N ALA A 178 1.30 6.95 -22.41
CA ALA A 178 2.27 7.53 -21.48
C ALA A 178 2.07 9.05 -21.40
N GLY A 179 2.37 9.65 -20.25
CA GLY A 179 2.26 11.09 -20.03
C GLY A 179 1.96 11.46 -18.58
N ARG A 180 1.42 12.65 -18.34
CA ARG A 180 1.02 13.13 -17.03
C ARG A 180 -0.49 13.13 -16.87
N MET A 181 -0.96 12.64 -15.74
CA MET A 181 -2.38 12.62 -15.41
C MET A 181 -2.92 14.02 -15.14
N LYS A 182 -4.06 14.34 -15.75
CA LYS A 182 -4.87 15.54 -15.44
C LYS A 182 -6.27 15.06 -15.07
N ASN A 183 -6.53 15.00 -13.78
CA ASN A 183 -7.75 14.45 -13.24
C ASN A 183 -8.94 15.40 -13.45
N ARG A 184 -10.09 14.86 -13.88
CA ARG A 184 -11.38 15.55 -14.04
C ARG A 184 -12.40 15.12 -12.99
N SER A 185 -12.19 13.94 -12.42
CA SER A 185 -13.00 13.36 -11.34
C SER A 185 -12.14 13.17 -10.09
N LYS A 186 -12.78 12.90 -8.97
CA LYS A 186 -12.14 12.62 -7.67
C LYS A 186 -12.65 11.31 -7.06
N ILE A 187 -11.86 10.75 -6.16
CA ILE A 187 -12.28 9.57 -5.39
C ILE A 187 -13.55 9.90 -4.61
N GLY A 188 -14.56 9.04 -4.72
CA GLY A 188 -15.88 9.21 -4.14
C GLY A 188 -16.95 9.68 -5.14
N ASP A 189 -16.58 10.10 -6.35
CA ASP A 189 -17.57 10.46 -7.36
C ASP A 189 -18.30 9.21 -7.87
N ILE A 190 -19.59 9.34 -8.09
CA ILE A 190 -20.40 8.38 -8.88
C ILE A 190 -20.17 8.71 -10.35
N VAL A 191 -19.78 7.72 -11.12
CA VAL A 191 -19.42 7.88 -12.54
C VAL A 191 -20.26 6.94 -13.41
N GLU A 192 -20.45 7.33 -14.68
CA GLU A 192 -21.12 6.52 -15.68
C GLU A 192 -20.09 5.97 -16.70
N ALA A 193 -20.38 4.80 -17.26
CA ALA A 193 -19.57 4.21 -18.32
C ALA A 193 -19.38 5.20 -19.47
N GLY A 194 -18.15 5.41 -19.92
CA GLY A 194 -17.80 6.39 -20.94
C GLY A 194 -17.52 7.81 -20.43
N GLN A 195 -17.85 8.14 -19.17
CA GLN A 195 -17.52 9.43 -18.57
C GLN A 195 -16.00 9.64 -18.51
N VAL A 196 -15.52 10.80 -18.93
CA VAL A 196 -14.09 11.15 -18.86
C VAL A 196 -13.69 11.43 -17.42
N LEU A 197 -12.79 10.60 -16.88
CA LEU A 197 -12.27 10.69 -15.51
C LEU A 197 -11.00 11.54 -15.41
N ALA A 198 -10.20 11.50 -16.46
CA ALA A 198 -8.93 12.20 -16.54
C ALA A 198 -8.50 12.35 -18.00
N VAL A 199 -7.46 13.16 -18.22
CA VAL A 199 -6.73 13.25 -19.49
C VAL A 199 -5.27 12.96 -19.20
N ILE A 200 -4.60 12.21 -20.06
CA ILE A 200 -3.15 12.02 -20.03
C ILE A 200 -2.53 12.95 -21.06
N GLU A 201 -1.73 13.91 -20.58
CA GLU A 201 -0.96 14.81 -21.44
C GLU A 201 0.39 14.17 -21.73
N GLY A 202 0.61 13.75 -22.96
CA GLY A 202 1.83 13.14 -23.48
C GLY A 202 2.52 14.02 -24.52
N GLU A 203 3.66 13.58 -25.02
CA GLU A 203 4.44 14.28 -26.06
C GLU A 203 3.66 14.37 -27.38
N ASP A 204 2.88 13.34 -27.71
CA ASP A 204 2.12 13.24 -28.96
C ASP A 204 0.68 13.83 -28.84
N GLY A 205 0.37 14.51 -27.74
CA GLY A 205 -0.94 15.10 -27.50
C GLY A 205 -1.64 14.53 -26.27
N SER A 206 -2.94 14.80 -26.17
CA SER A 206 -3.76 14.43 -25.02
C SER A 206 -4.62 13.20 -25.31
N THR A 207 -4.71 12.27 -24.36
CA THR A 207 -5.53 11.05 -24.44
C THR A 207 -6.53 11.01 -23.28
N GLU A 208 -7.81 10.87 -23.58
CA GLU A 208 -8.85 10.74 -22.57
C GLU A 208 -8.81 9.37 -21.87
N VAL A 209 -9.10 9.38 -20.57
CA VAL A 209 -9.30 8.21 -19.75
C VAL A 209 -10.74 8.18 -19.29
N SER A 210 -11.52 7.23 -19.78
CA SER A 210 -12.93 7.11 -19.47
C SER A 210 -13.23 5.97 -18.50
N ALA A 211 -14.33 6.11 -17.76
CA ALA A 211 -14.88 5.07 -16.92
C ALA A 211 -15.29 3.85 -17.80
N THR A 212 -14.92 2.68 -17.36
CA THR A 212 -15.20 1.41 -18.06
C THR A 212 -16.55 0.82 -17.68
N ILE A 213 -17.07 1.19 -16.53
CA ILE A 213 -18.38 0.75 -15.98
C ILE A 213 -19.00 1.89 -15.19
N ASP A 214 -20.31 1.80 -14.95
CA ASP A 214 -20.98 2.63 -13.96
C ASP A 214 -20.52 2.24 -12.55
N GLY A 215 -20.38 3.22 -11.66
CA GLY A 215 -20.06 2.90 -10.28
C GLY A 215 -19.47 4.07 -9.49
N LEU A 216 -18.87 3.71 -8.39
CA LEU A 216 -18.18 4.62 -7.47
C LEU A 216 -16.68 4.63 -7.84
N LEU A 217 -16.12 5.79 -8.14
CA LEU A 217 -14.67 5.95 -8.38
C LEU A 217 -13.94 5.80 -7.05
N ARG A 218 -13.54 4.56 -6.77
CA ARG A 218 -12.94 4.15 -5.50
C ARG A 218 -11.46 4.45 -5.41
N GLY A 219 -10.78 4.49 -6.53
CA GLY A 219 -9.36 4.77 -6.63
C GLY A 219 -9.01 5.55 -7.88
N LEU A 220 -8.15 6.53 -7.76
CA LEU A 220 -7.61 7.34 -8.85
C LEU A 220 -6.21 7.78 -8.47
N ILE A 221 -5.25 7.54 -9.39
CA ILE A 221 -3.87 8.00 -9.22
C ILE A 221 -3.83 9.51 -9.04
N ARG A 222 -2.79 10.02 -8.39
CA ARG A 222 -2.62 11.45 -8.12
C ARG A 222 -2.63 12.25 -9.41
N ASP A 223 -3.16 13.47 -9.32
CA ASP A 223 -3.05 14.46 -10.38
C ASP A 223 -1.58 14.77 -10.67
N ASP A 224 -1.25 15.06 -11.92
CA ASP A 224 0.10 15.30 -12.42
C ASP A 224 1.10 14.11 -12.25
N TYR A 225 0.61 12.92 -11.89
CA TYR A 225 1.47 11.73 -11.75
C TYR A 225 1.94 11.26 -13.14
N PRO A 226 3.25 10.98 -13.33
CA PRO A 226 3.76 10.43 -14.59
C PRO A 226 3.34 8.97 -14.72
N VAL A 227 2.67 8.63 -15.81
CA VAL A 227 2.22 7.25 -16.09
C VAL A 227 2.80 6.73 -17.38
N THR A 228 3.03 5.43 -17.44
CA THR A 228 3.36 4.71 -18.67
C THR A 228 2.12 3.97 -19.18
N LYS A 229 2.07 3.70 -20.48
CA LYS A 229 0.99 2.90 -21.06
C LYS A 229 0.86 1.56 -20.34
N GLY A 230 -0.37 1.20 -19.97
CA GLY A 230 -0.67 -0.03 -19.24
C GLY A 230 -0.53 0.10 -17.69
N PHE A 231 -0.07 1.24 -17.18
CA PHE A 231 0.00 1.47 -15.74
C PHE A 231 -1.42 1.55 -15.16
N LYS A 232 -1.67 0.89 -14.03
CA LYS A 232 -2.96 0.94 -13.34
C LYS A 232 -3.17 2.32 -12.75
N ILE A 233 -4.24 3.02 -13.14
CA ILE A 233 -4.51 4.42 -12.76
C ILE A 233 -5.79 4.64 -11.98
N ALA A 234 -6.79 3.76 -12.13
CA ALA A 234 -8.05 3.90 -11.40
C ALA A 234 -8.69 2.55 -11.06
N ASP A 235 -9.66 2.59 -10.15
CA ASP A 235 -10.48 1.45 -9.73
C ASP A 235 -11.91 1.92 -9.46
N ILE A 236 -12.91 1.30 -10.12
CA ILE A 236 -14.33 1.59 -9.95
C ILE A 236 -14.98 0.45 -9.18
N ASP A 237 -15.76 0.78 -8.16
CA ASP A 237 -16.62 -0.17 -7.44
C ASP A 237 -18.04 -0.06 -7.99
N PRO A 238 -18.65 -1.13 -8.54
CA PRO A 238 -20.00 -1.08 -9.07
C PRO A 238 -21.08 -0.81 -8.01
N ARG A 239 -20.74 -0.95 -6.73
CA ARG A 239 -21.63 -0.72 -5.59
C ARG A 239 -21.60 0.76 -5.23
N LYS A 240 -22.53 1.54 -5.77
CA LYS A 240 -22.58 3.01 -5.63
C LYS A 240 -22.84 3.46 -4.18
N GLU A 241 -23.47 2.62 -3.37
CA GLU A 241 -23.80 2.84 -1.95
C GLU A 241 -22.58 2.74 -1.01
N GLU A 242 -21.48 2.18 -1.47
CA GLU A 242 -20.31 1.86 -0.66
C GLU A 242 -19.30 3.03 -0.56
N LEU A 243 -19.79 4.27 -0.55
CA LEU A 243 -18.95 5.49 -0.53
C LEU A 243 -17.97 5.51 0.65
N ALA A 244 -18.40 5.06 1.84
CA ALA A 244 -17.55 5.01 3.03
C ALA A 244 -16.30 4.14 2.83
N ASN A 245 -16.37 3.13 1.96
CA ASN A 245 -15.25 2.24 1.66
C ASN A 245 -14.12 2.92 0.88
N CYS A 246 -14.37 4.10 0.30
CA CYS A 246 -13.29 4.89 -0.31
C CYS A 246 -12.32 5.44 0.73
N PHE A 247 -12.77 5.63 1.97
CA PHE A 247 -12.07 6.35 3.03
C PHE A 247 -11.69 5.46 4.21
N THR A 248 -11.97 4.15 4.13
CA THR A 248 -11.70 3.20 5.21
C THR A 248 -10.82 2.04 4.76
N ILE A 249 -10.05 1.50 5.71
CA ILE A 249 -9.16 0.35 5.50
C ILE A 249 -10.00 -0.88 5.14
N SER A 250 -9.64 -1.56 4.04
CA SER A 250 -10.40 -2.70 3.54
C SER A 250 -10.29 -3.95 4.44
N ASP A 251 -11.28 -4.84 4.29
CA ASP A 251 -11.28 -6.20 4.85
C ASP A 251 -9.96 -6.94 4.58
N LYS A 252 -9.49 -6.90 3.33
CA LYS A 252 -8.24 -7.52 2.91
C LYS A 252 -7.03 -6.95 3.68
N ALA A 253 -6.92 -5.62 3.78
CA ALA A 253 -5.83 -4.98 4.50
C ALA A 253 -5.87 -5.32 5.99
N ARG A 254 -7.08 -5.36 6.60
CA ARG A 254 -7.26 -5.74 8.01
C ARG A 254 -6.90 -7.20 8.27
N CYS A 255 -7.26 -8.13 7.39
CA CYS A 255 -6.92 -9.54 7.48
C CYS A 255 -5.40 -9.73 7.44
N ILE A 256 -4.73 -9.18 6.42
CA ILE A 256 -3.27 -9.24 6.29
C ILE A 256 -2.57 -8.64 7.53
N ALA A 257 -3.04 -7.49 8.00
CA ALA A 257 -2.50 -6.83 9.19
C ALA A 257 -2.62 -7.68 10.46
N GLY A 258 -3.70 -8.47 10.58
CA GLY A 258 -3.87 -9.44 11.67
C GLY A 258 -2.77 -10.47 11.67
N SER A 259 -2.50 -11.05 10.52
CA SER A 259 -1.46 -12.09 10.35
C SER A 259 -0.04 -11.54 10.55
N VAL A 260 0.22 -10.30 10.12
CA VAL A 260 1.51 -9.66 10.44
C VAL A 260 1.70 -9.51 11.95
N LEU A 261 0.67 -9.03 12.66
CA LEU A 261 0.73 -8.92 14.12
C LEU A 261 0.93 -10.28 14.80
N GLU A 262 0.21 -11.32 14.33
CA GLU A 262 0.36 -12.70 14.81
C GLU A 262 1.81 -13.18 14.63
N GLY A 263 2.37 -13.06 13.42
CA GLY A 263 3.76 -13.47 13.15
C GLY A 263 4.80 -12.70 13.99
N ILE A 264 4.53 -11.44 14.32
CA ILE A 264 5.38 -10.65 15.23
C ILE A 264 5.24 -11.19 16.66
N CYS A 265 4.02 -11.49 17.13
CA CYS A 265 3.78 -11.99 18.49
C CYS A 265 4.40 -13.37 18.71
N GLU A 266 4.36 -14.25 17.73
CA GLU A 266 4.97 -15.58 17.81
C GLU A 266 6.51 -15.55 17.91
N ALA A 267 7.15 -14.53 17.34
CA ALA A 267 8.60 -14.35 17.40
C ALA A 267 9.07 -13.72 18.74
N VAL A 268 8.19 -13.55 19.71
CA VAL A 268 8.42 -12.90 21.01
C VAL A 268 8.71 -13.91 22.13
N GLU A 269 9.31 -15.05 21.83
CA GLU A 269 9.89 -15.92 22.86
C GLU A 269 11.33 -15.54 23.22
#